data_7b7a85e6817c77b87e9ee02cb66522bf
#
_entry.id   7b7a85e6817c77b87e9ee02cb66522bf
#
_cell.length_a   1.000
_cell.length_b   1.000
_cell.length_c   1.000
_cell.angle_alpha   90.00
_cell.angle_beta   90.00
_cell.angle_gamma   90.00
#
_symmetry.space_group_name_H-M   'P 1'
#
loop_
_entity.id
_entity.type
_entity.pdbx_description
1 polymer ?
#
loop_
_entity_poly.entity_id
_entity_poly.type
_entity_poly.pdbx_seq_one_letter_code
_entity_poly.pdbx_strand_id
1 'polypeptide(L)'
;MKTKACDMFGIEFPLMAFTHCRDVVVEVSKAGGMGILGAANFSPEQLEVELKWIDDHIDGKPYGVDLIAPTTMANKDESATPEELDAMVPEEHKNFAASILARHNVDTQDVYGGLPTGIGGFLGEKGAANIIDVAFAHPIKLIVNALGVPPQYMIDKAKEEGVATGALVGAKHHAIKQAEAGVDLLICSGTEAGGHCGEISTMVVVPEVCKAVEEYNCSVVAAGGIVTGRQMAAAMAMGADGVWTGSVWLTTTEAETAPSIKEKLLSTQSNQTVRAKSRTGKFSRQVRSPWTDAWEDQDAPDALPMPLQSKVSEPALRKVTQLADAGHEGAKQLATFWVGQGVGMMNQSLSSRQVVYDFMEDFLVASERMTSFMND
;
A
#
# COMPACT_ATOMS: atom_id res chain seq x y z
N MET A 1 -0.05 19.32 -15.52
CA MET A 1 1.45 19.43 -15.49
C MET A 1 2.04 18.62 -16.63
N LYS A 2 3.31 18.87 -17.00
CA LYS A 2 4.00 18.10 -18.05
C LYS A 2 5.13 17.32 -17.41
N THR A 3 4.87 16.05 -17.13
CA THR A 3 5.86 15.10 -16.62
C THR A 3 5.73 13.80 -17.40
N LYS A 4 6.75 12.95 -17.36
CA LYS A 4 6.72 11.64 -18.02
C LYS A 4 5.52 10.79 -17.53
N ALA A 5 5.20 10.84 -16.24
CA ALA A 5 4.04 10.17 -15.67
C ALA A 5 2.71 10.75 -16.17
N CYS A 6 2.57 12.09 -16.28
CA CYS A 6 1.37 12.71 -16.83
C CYS A 6 1.15 12.33 -18.30
N ASP A 7 2.21 12.34 -19.10
CA ASP A 7 2.13 12.00 -20.54
C ASP A 7 1.82 10.50 -20.72
N MET A 8 2.37 9.62 -19.88
CA MET A 8 2.15 8.16 -19.93
C MET A 8 0.69 7.79 -19.66
N PHE A 9 0.03 8.44 -18.70
CA PHE A 9 -1.31 8.05 -18.24
C PHE A 9 -2.42 9.02 -18.67
N GLY A 10 -2.09 10.16 -19.27
CA GLY A 10 -3.07 11.18 -19.64
C GLY A 10 -3.72 11.87 -18.44
N ILE A 11 -2.98 12.02 -17.33
CA ILE A 11 -3.43 12.67 -16.10
C ILE A 11 -3.01 14.14 -16.04
N GLU A 12 -3.76 14.95 -15.31
CA GLU A 12 -3.48 16.39 -15.16
C GLU A 12 -2.36 16.65 -14.16
N PHE A 13 -2.33 15.84 -13.09
CA PHE A 13 -1.42 15.96 -11.95
C PHE A 13 -0.65 14.65 -11.75
N PRO A 14 0.69 14.69 -11.53
CA PRO A 14 1.48 13.49 -11.34
C PRO A 14 1.34 12.93 -9.90
N LEU A 15 0.09 12.76 -9.47
CA LEU A 15 -0.33 12.27 -8.17
C LEU A 15 -1.08 10.95 -8.33
N MET A 16 -0.46 9.87 -7.87
CA MET A 16 -1.03 8.53 -7.87
C MET A 16 -1.48 8.15 -6.47
N ALA A 17 -2.72 7.67 -6.37
CA ALA A 17 -3.38 7.33 -5.10
C ALA A 17 -3.57 5.82 -4.99
N PHE A 18 -2.75 5.16 -4.19
CA PHE A 18 -2.95 3.76 -3.82
C PHE A 18 -4.00 3.64 -2.72
N THR A 19 -5.02 2.85 -2.95
CA THR A 19 -6.13 2.64 -2.02
C THR A 19 -6.78 1.28 -2.22
N HIS A 20 -7.48 0.75 -1.20
CA HIS A 20 -8.32 -0.44 -1.32
C HIS A 20 -9.82 -0.10 -1.50
N CYS A 21 -10.15 1.20 -1.60
CA CYS A 21 -11.52 1.70 -1.70
C CYS A 21 -11.76 2.24 -3.12
N ARG A 22 -12.73 1.67 -3.84
CA ARG A 22 -13.10 2.05 -5.19
C ARG A 22 -13.59 3.50 -5.30
N ASP A 23 -14.30 4.01 -4.29
CA ASP A 23 -14.77 5.38 -4.27
C ASP A 23 -13.63 6.39 -4.28
N VAL A 24 -12.56 6.10 -3.53
CA VAL A 24 -11.34 6.92 -3.53
C VAL A 24 -10.65 6.86 -4.91
N VAL A 25 -10.59 5.68 -5.55
CA VAL A 25 -10.04 5.55 -6.92
C VAL A 25 -10.75 6.48 -7.87
N VAL A 26 -12.08 6.44 -7.87
CA VAL A 26 -12.92 7.26 -8.75
C VAL A 26 -12.73 8.76 -8.48
N GLU A 27 -12.81 9.18 -7.23
CA GLU A 27 -12.74 10.61 -6.88
C GLU A 27 -11.36 11.23 -7.15
N VAL A 28 -10.28 10.48 -6.91
CA VAL A 28 -8.92 10.95 -7.25
C VAL A 28 -8.73 11.07 -8.76
N SER A 29 -9.16 10.07 -9.53
CA SER A 29 -9.04 10.10 -11.00
C SER A 29 -9.87 11.23 -11.61
N LYS A 30 -11.10 11.47 -11.11
CA LYS A 30 -11.94 12.61 -11.53
C LYS A 30 -11.35 13.96 -11.16
N ALA A 31 -10.57 14.03 -10.08
CA ALA A 31 -9.90 15.26 -9.64
C ALA A 31 -8.61 15.58 -10.40
N GLY A 32 -8.19 14.73 -11.37
CA GLY A 32 -7.02 14.95 -12.23
C GLY A 32 -5.76 14.19 -11.84
N GLY A 33 -5.77 13.42 -10.75
CA GLY A 33 -4.76 12.43 -10.41
C GLY A 33 -5.03 11.07 -11.06
N MET A 34 -4.53 10.00 -10.47
CA MET A 34 -4.79 8.62 -10.89
C MET A 34 -5.00 7.72 -9.67
N GLY A 35 -6.19 7.16 -9.52
CA GLY A 35 -6.48 6.16 -8.50
C GLY A 35 -5.96 4.78 -8.88
N ILE A 36 -5.40 4.05 -7.92
CA ILE A 36 -4.93 2.68 -8.09
C ILE A 36 -5.57 1.78 -7.04
N LEU A 37 -6.36 0.80 -7.50
CA LEU A 37 -7.01 -0.16 -6.62
C LEU A 37 -6.04 -1.24 -6.16
N GLY A 38 -5.81 -1.35 -4.86
CA GLY A 38 -5.06 -2.44 -4.25
C GLY A 38 -5.89 -3.72 -4.21
N ALA A 39 -5.58 -4.67 -5.09
CA ALA A 39 -6.38 -5.88 -5.34
C ALA A 39 -5.87 -7.14 -4.64
N ALA A 40 -4.81 -7.05 -3.81
CA ALA A 40 -4.16 -8.22 -3.20
C ALA A 40 -5.09 -9.10 -2.32
N ASN A 41 -6.20 -8.55 -1.84
CA ASN A 41 -7.14 -9.24 -0.94
C ASN A 41 -8.46 -9.64 -1.60
N PHE A 42 -8.66 -9.34 -2.88
CA PHE A 42 -9.89 -9.70 -3.60
C PHE A 42 -9.79 -11.08 -4.24
N SER A 43 -10.89 -11.81 -4.26
CA SER A 43 -11.04 -12.93 -5.20
C SER A 43 -11.26 -12.39 -6.62
N PRO A 44 -11.07 -13.21 -7.68
CA PRO A 44 -11.38 -12.79 -9.04
C PRO A 44 -12.81 -12.25 -9.18
N GLU A 45 -13.79 -12.87 -8.56
CA GLU A 45 -15.21 -12.46 -8.60
C GLU A 45 -15.43 -11.14 -7.85
N GLN A 46 -14.74 -10.93 -6.73
CA GLN A 46 -14.80 -9.67 -5.98
C GLN A 46 -14.12 -8.55 -6.77
N LEU A 47 -12.97 -8.81 -7.38
CA LEU A 47 -12.27 -7.83 -8.20
C LEU A 47 -13.12 -7.40 -9.40
N GLU A 48 -13.80 -8.33 -10.07
CA GLU A 48 -14.73 -8.04 -11.17
C GLU A 48 -15.83 -7.05 -10.72
N VAL A 49 -16.40 -7.27 -9.53
CA VAL A 49 -17.43 -6.37 -8.97
C VAL A 49 -16.87 -4.95 -8.73
N GLU A 50 -15.68 -4.87 -8.15
CA GLU A 50 -15.03 -3.58 -7.86
C GLU A 50 -14.67 -2.82 -9.15
N LEU A 51 -14.04 -3.50 -10.11
CA LEU A 51 -13.61 -2.87 -11.36
C LEU A 51 -14.81 -2.45 -12.23
N LYS A 52 -15.84 -3.29 -12.32
CA LYS A 52 -17.07 -2.91 -13.01
C LYS A 52 -17.70 -1.66 -12.39
N TRP A 53 -17.75 -1.57 -11.07
CA TRP A 53 -18.27 -0.38 -10.40
C TRP A 53 -17.42 0.86 -10.69
N ILE A 54 -16.09 0.73 -10.70
CA ILE A 54 -15.17 1.82 -11.08
C ILE A 54 -15.46 2.27 -12.51
N ASP A 55 -15.54 1.35 -13.47
CA ASP A 55 -15.82 1.67 -14.88
C ASP A 55 -17.13 2.45 -15.06
N ASP A 56 -18.17 2.03 -14.32
CA ASP A 56 -19.49 2.69 -14.38
C ASP A 56 -19.49 4.12 -13.77
N HIS A 57 -18.48 4.47 -12.94
CA HIS A 57 -18.47 5.73 -12.18
C HIS A 57 -17.31 6.68 -12.49
N ILE A 58 -16.25 6.22 -13.17
CA ILE A 58 -15.00 6.98 -13.33
C ILE A 58 -15.02 8.02 -14.49
N ASP A 59 -16.10 8.08 -15.27
CA ASP A 59 -16.26 9.00 -16.40
C ASP A 59 -15.12 8.90 -17.44
N GLY A 60 -14.60 7.70 -17.68
CA GLY A 60 -13.51 7.43 -18.62
C GLY A 60 -12.14 7.98 -18.21
N LYS A 61 -11.97 8.41 -16.98
CA LYS A 61 -10.67 8.82 -16.43
C LYS A 61 -9.77 7.59 -16.20
N PRO A 62 -8.42 7.74 -16.31
CA PRO A 62 -7.50 6.63 -16.14
C PRO A 62 -7.44 6.15 -14.68
N TYR A 63 -7.28 4.84 -14.52
CA TYR A 63 -7.01 4.20 -13.23
C TYR A 63 -6.12 2.98 -13.40
N GLY A 64 -5.61 2.45 -12.29
CA GLY A 64 -4.76 1.27 -12.27
C GLY A 64 -5.18 0.25 -11.22
N VAL A 65 -4.52 -0.91 -11.29
CA VAL A 65 -4.68 -2.01 -10.34
C VAL A 65 -3.30 -2.41 -9.80
N ASP A 66 -3.18 -2.58 -8.49
CA ASP A 66 -2.01 -3.12 -7.82
C ASP A 66 -2.35 -4.49 -7.22
N LEU A 67 -1.59 -5.51 -7.59
CA LEU A 67 -1.82 -6.89 -7.20
C LEU A 67 -0.52 -7.58 -6.76
N ILE A 68 -0.62 -8.81 -6.29
CA ILE A 68 0.53 -9.64 -5.96
C ILE A 68 0.58 -10.81 -6.93
N ALA A 69 1.58 -10.80 -7.82
CA ALA A 69 1.89 -11.91 -8.70
C ALA A 69 3.30 -12.43 -8.41
N PRO A 70 3.47 -13.62 -7.82
CA PRO A 70 4.78 -14.17 -7.52
C PRO A 70 5.55 -14.50 -8.79
N THR A 71 6.82 -14.05 -8.85
CA THR A 71 7.72 -14.25 -10.02
C THR A 71 8.28 -15.67 -10.10
N THR A 72 8.46 -16.31 -8.95
CA THR A 72 9.00 -17.65 -8.84
C THR A 72 7.94 -18.55 -8.22
N MET A 73 7.43 -19.40 -9.03
CA MET A 73 6.78 -20.60 -8.58
C MET A 73 7.85 -21.61 -8.18
N ALA A 74 8.27 -21.50 -6.94
CA ALA A 74 8.90 -22.62 -6.30
C ALA A 74 7.82 -23.70 -6.17
N ASN A 75 7.87 -24.69 -7.07
CA ASN A 75 7.01 -25.87 -7.15
C ASN A 75 5.54 -25.59 -7.56
N LYS A 76 5.22 -25.99 -8.78
CA LYS A 76 3.89 -25.91 -9.41
C LYS A 76 2.79 -26.67 -8.66
N ASP A 77 3.13 -27.46 -7.64
CA ASP A 77 2.23 -28.38 -6.94
C ASP A 77 2.07 -28.18 -5.43
N GLU A 78 2.72 -27.17 -4.82
CA GLU A 78 2.70 -26.97 -3.36
C GLU A 78 2.32 -25.53 -2.96
N SER A 79 1.13 -25.07 -3.33
CA SER A 79 0.47 -24.03 -2.55
C SER A 79 -0.19 -24.72 -1.35
N ALA A 80 0.38 -24.57 -0.15
CA ALA A 80 -0.26 -25.05 1.06
C ALA A 80 -1.68 -24.44 1.16
N THR A 81 -2.67 -25.25 1.42
CA THR A 81 -4.05 -24.79 1.60
C THR A 81 -4.12 -23.84 2.81
N PRO A 82 -5.15 -22.99 2.90
CA PRO A 82 -5.35 -22.16 4.09
C PRO A 82 -5.38 -22.98 5.38
N GLU A 83 -5.94 -24.18 5.36
CA GLU A 83 -6.01 -25.11 6.49
C GLU A 83 -4.63 -25.68 6.86
N GLU A 84 -3.81 -26.01 5.87
CA GLU A 84 -2.44 -26.46 6.09
C GLU A 84 -1.57 -25.34 6.69
N LEU A 85 -1.72 -24.11 6.20
CA LEU A 85 -1.04 -22.95 6.77
C LEU A 85 -1.49 -22.68 8.22
N ASP A 86 -2.78 -22.83 8.52
CA ASP A 86 -3.29 -22.66 9.88
C ASP A 86 -2.76 -23.74 10.84
N ALA A 87 -2.57 -24.97 10.35
CA ALA A 87 -1.97 -26.06 11.11
C ALA A 87 -0.46 -25.87 11.37
N MET A 88 0.24 -25.09 10.55
CA MET A 88 1.65 -24.75 10.73
C MET A 88 1.90 -23.67 11.77
N VAL A 89 0.87 -22.95 12.22
CA VAL A 89 1.01 -21.89 13.24
C VAL A 89 1.18 -22.52 14.63
N PRO A 90 2.31 -22.28 15.32
CA PRO A 90 2.51 -22.83 16.66
C PRO A 90 1.49 -22.25 17.65
N GLU A 91 1.01 -23.11 18.57
CA GLU A 91 0.08 -22.69 19.63
C GLU A 91 0.68 -21.63 20.56
N GLU A 92 1.99 -21.62 20.74
CA GLU A 92 2.70 -20.59 21.49
C GLU A 92 2.40 -19.17 20.96
N HIS A 93 2.43 -18.97 19.64
CA HIS A 93 2.16 -17.67 19.01
C HIS A 93 0.70 -17.25 19.14
N LYS A 94 -0.24 -18.20 19.02
CA LYS A 94 -1.66 -17.94 19.24
C LYS A 94 -1.93 -17.56 20.70
N ASN A 95 -1.31 -18.29 21.63
CA ASN A 95 -1.42 -18.02 23.07
C ASN A 95 -0.78 -16.68 23.44
N PHE A 96 0.35 -16.32 22.84
CA PHE A 96 0.98 -15.03 23.03
C PHE A 96 0.05 -13.90 22.56
N ALA A 97 -0.48 -13.99 21.34
CA ALA A 97 -1.44 -13.02 20.81
C ALA A 97 -2.70 -12.90 21.72
N ALA A 98 -3.26 -14.04 22.17
CA ALA A 98 -4.37 -14.06 23.12
C ALA A 98 -4.00 -13.38 24.45
N SER A 99 -2.78 -13.55 24.95
CA SER A 99 -2.31 -12.89 26.17
C SER A 99 -2.27 -11.36 26.04
N ILE A 100 -1.91 -10.85 24.87
CA ILE A 100 -1.95 -9.40 24.58
C ILE A 100 -3.39 -8.89 24.65
N LEU A 101 -4.33 -9.59 24.00
CA LEU A 101 -5.75 -9.24 24.03
C LEU A 101 -6.29 -9.23 25.47
N ALA A 102 -6.03 -10.29 26.25
CA ALA A 102 -6.48 -10.43 27.63
C ALA A 102 -5.97 -9.31 28.54
N ARG A 103 -4.71 -8.88 28.39
CA ARG A 103 -4.14 -7.73 29.14
C ARG A 103 -4.89 -6.42 28.92
N HIS A 104 -5.64 -6.30 27.83
CA HIS A 104 -6.47 -5.14 27.49
C HIS A 104 -7.98 -5.42 27.63
N ASN A 105 -8.36 -6.46 28.37
CA ASN A 105 -9.74 -6.88 28.60
C ASN A 105 -10.51 -7.21 27.30
N VAL A 106 -9.81 -7.57 26.22
CA VAL A 106 -10.42 -8.06 24.99
C VAL A 106 -10.63 -9.55 25.11
N ASP A 107 -11.87 -9.99 24.89
CA ASP A 107 -12.23 -11.42 24.93
C ASP A 107 -11.43 -12.21 23.89
N THR A 108 -10.89 -13.35 24.33
CA THR A 108 -10.03 -14.23 23.50
C THR A 108 -10.77 -15.42 22.90
N GLN A 109 -12.07 -15.60 23.22
CA GLN A 109 -12.86 -16.67 22.64
C GLN A 109 -13.05 -16.45 21.13
N ASP A 110 -13.02 -17.52 20.37
CA ASP A 110 -13.27 -17.57 18.92
C ASP A 110 -12.41 -16.64 18.06
N VAL A 111 -11.25 -16.15 18.56
CA VAL A 111 -10.34 -15.32 17.75
C VAL A 111 -9.87 -16.07 16.51
N TYR A 112 -9.59 -17.36 16.64
CA TYR A 112 -9.09 -18.23 15.56
C TYR A 112 -10.14 -19.20 15.01
N GLY A 113 -11.39 -19.13 15.47
CA GLY A 113 -12.50 -20.00 15.05
C GLY A 113 -13.26 -19.52 13.81
N GLY A 114 -12.88 -18.41 13.20
CA GLY A 114 -13.54 -17.84 12.02
C GLY A 114 -13.06 -18.40 10.68
N LEU A 115 -13.73 -17.99 9.60
CA LEU A 115 -13.31 -18.32 8.23
C LEU A 115 -11.83 -17.95 7.99
N PRO A 116 -11.08 -18.79 7.24
CA PRO A 116 -9.70 -18.49 6.87
C PRO A 116 -9.61 -17.11 6.26
N THR A 117 -8.77 -16.27 6.84
CA THR A 117 -8.59 -14.90 6.39
C THR A 117 -7.16 -14.68 5.99
N GLY A 118 -6.96 -14.02 4.88
CA GLY A 118 -5.66 -13.50 4.52
C GLY A 118 -5.17 -13.84 3.12
N ILE A 119 -4.16 -13.12 2.75
CA ILE A 119 -3.40 -13.05 1.50
C ILE A 119 -2.99 -14.44 0.92
N GLY A 120 -3.06 -15.53 1.68
CA GLY A 120 -2.56 -16.84 1.25
C GLY A 120 -3.45 -17.62 0.26
N GLY A 121 -4.76 -17.32 0.18
CA GLY A 121 -5.69 -18.15 -0.59
C GLY A 121 -5.60 -17.98 -2.12
N PHE A 122 -5.00 -16.88 -2.59
CA PHE A 122 -4.94 -16.54 -4.02
C PHE A 122 -3.51 -16.44 -4.57
N LEU A 123 -2.49 -16.72 -3.77
CA LEU A 123 -1.08 -16.63 -4.16
C LEU A 123 -0.59 -17.78 -5.06
N GLY A 124 -1.43 -18.77 -5.35
CA GLY A 124 -1.11 -19.84 -6.31
C GLY A 124 -1.14 -19.32 -7.77
N GLU A 125 -0.41 -20.01 -8.67
CA GLU A 125 -0.29 -19.62 -10.11
C GLU A 125 -1.64 -19.37 -10.78
N LYS A 126 -2.58 -20.28 -10.59
CA LYS A 126 -3.91 -20.17 -11.19
C LYS A 126 -4.71 -19.01 -10.59
N GLY A 127 -4.58 -18.75 -9.29
CA GLY A 127 -5.25 -17.61 -8.65
C GLY A 127 -4.70 -16.28 -9.12
N ALA A 128 -3.37 -16.12 -9.21
CA ALA A 128 -2.73 -14.91 -9.70
C ALA A 128 -3.01 -14.66 -11.19
N ALA A 129 -2.99 -15.69 -12.04
CA ALA A 129 -3.34 -15.56 -13.45
C ALA A 129 -4.79 -15.14 -13.65
N ASN A 130 -5.73 -15.73 -12.91
CA ASN A 130 -7.14 -15.36 -12.99
C ASN A 130 -7.39 -13.90 -12.59
N ILE A 131 -6.73 -13.41 -11.52
CA ILE A 131 -6.85 -12.00 -11.10
C ILE A 131 -6.28 -11.05 -12.15
N ILE A 132 -5.15 -11.40 -12.77
CA ILE A 132 -4.56 -10.62 -13.86
C ILE A 132 -5.50 -10.59 -15.08
N ASP A 133 -6.12 -11.72 -15.43
CA ASP A 133 -7.07 -11.78 -16.54
C ASP A 133 -8.31 -10.93 -16.29
N VAL A 134 -8.84 -10.93 -15.07
CA VAL A 134 -9.93 -10.03 -14.67
C VAL A 134 -9.49 -8.58 -14.82
N ALA A 135 -8.31 -8.19 -14.30
CA ALA A 135 -7.83 -6.81 -14.40
C ALA A 135 -7.72 -6.33 -15.86
N PHE A 136 -7.22 -7.17 -16.77
CA PHE A 136 -7.08 -6.82 -18.19
C PHE A 136 -8.41 -6.84 -18.97
N ALA A 137 -9.49 -7.38 -18.42
CA ALA A 137 -10.82 -7.26 -19.02
C ALA A 137 -11.43 -5.86 -18.87
N HIS A 138 -10.82 -5.00 -18.06
CA HIS A 138 -11.23 -3.62 -17.79
C HIS A 138 -10.26 -2.59 -18.40
N PRO A 139 -10.67 -1.33 -18.63
CA PRO A 139 -9.89 -0.31 -19.33
C PRO A 139 -8.78 0.31 -18.44
N ILE A 140 -8.10 -0.49 -17.65
CA ILE A 140 -6.99 -0.06 -16.80
C ILE A 140 -5.86 0.54 -17.65
N LYS A 141 -5.10 1.48 -17.07
CA LYS A 141 -3.92 2.08 -17.69
C LYS A 141 -2.60 1.66 -17.06
N LEU A 142 -2.67 1.05 -15.89
CA LEU A 142 -1.52 0.60 -15.13
C LEU A 142 -1.86 -0.70 -14.40
N ILE A 143 -0.97 -1.68 -14.49
CA ILE A 143 -0.99 -2.88 -13.66
C ILE A 143 0.32 -2.97 -12.88
N VAL A 144 0.24 -3.05 -11.56
CA VAL A 144 1.40 -3.04 -10.67
C VAL A 144 1.58 -4.39 -10.01
N ASN A 145 2.82 -4.85 -9.88
CA ASN A 145 3.16 -5.97 -9.01
C ASN A 145 3.79 -5.47 -7.71
N ALA A 146 3.09 -5.65 -6.60
CA ALA A 146 3.56 -5.27 -5.27
C ALA A 146 4.73 -6.12 -4.75
N LEU A 147 5.02 -7.27 -5.36
CA LEU A 147 6.00 -8.24 -4.86
C LEU A 147 7.04 -8.66 -5.92
N GLY A 148 8.16 -7.94 -5.95
CA GLY A 148 9.29 -8.27 -6.82
C GLY A 148 9.06 -7.95 -8.30
N VAL A 149 9.81 -8.61 -9.19
CA VAL A 149 9.67 -8.40 -10.64
C VAL A 149 8.34 -8.97 -11.12
N PRO A 150 7.53 -8.23 -11.90
CA PRO A 150 6.34 -8.79 -12.50
C PRO A 150 6.66 -10.05 -13.32
N PRO A 151 5.81 -11.09 -13.29
CA PRO A 151 6.00 -12.25 -14.13
C PRO A 151 6.03 -11.87 -15.62
N GLN A 152 6.82 -12.58 -16.43
CA GLN A 152 6.99 -12.24 -17.85
C GLN A 152 5.64 -12.22 -18.58
N TYR A 153 4.75 -13.18 -18.30
CA TYR A 153 3.41 -13.21 -18.93
C TYR A 153 2.56 -11.96 -18.63
N MET A 154 2.73 -11.35 -17.44
CA MET A 154 2.05 -10.10 -17.10
C MET A 154 2.61 -8.93 -17.90
N ILE A 155 3.94 -8.86 -18.06
CA ILE A 155 4.60 -7.83 -18.86
C ILE A 155 4.20 -7.96 -20.36
N ASP A 156 4.19 -9.19 -20.89
CA ASP A 156 3.86 -9.44 -22.29
C ASP A 156 2.40 -9.08 -22.57
N LYS A 157 1.47 -9.50 -21.72
CA LYS A 157 0.06 -9.18 -21.83
C LYS A 157 -0.19 -7.67 -21.71
N ALA A 158 0.48 -7.00 -20.77
CA ALA A 158 0.37 -5.55 -20.62
C ALA A 158 0.81 -4.81 -21.90
N LYS A 159 1.88 -5.25 -22.56
CA LYS A 159 2.33 -4.70 -23.84
C LYS A 159 1.31 -4.93 -24.97
N GLU A 160 0.71 -6.11 -25.04
CA GLU A 160 -0.32 -6.45 -26.02
C GLU A 160 -1.57 -5.57 -25.87
N GLU A 161 -1.98 -5.29 -24.64
CA GLU A 161 -3.16 -4.48 -24.31
C GLU A 161 -2.87 -2.96 -24.23
N GLY A 162 -1.62 -2.55 -24.39
CA GLY A 162 -1.22 -1.13 -24.29
C GLY A 162 -1.38 -0.56 -22.87
N VAL A 163 -1.21 -1.41 -21.85
CA VAL A 163 -1.26 -1.07 -20.42
C VAL A 163 0.17 -0.99 -19.88
N ALA A 164 0.49 0.05 -19.11
CA ALA A 164 1.80 0.16 -18.48
C ALA A 164 1.95 -0.84 -17.33
N THR A 165 3.18 -1.35 -17.15
CA THR A 165 3.54 -2.18 -16.01
C THR A 165 4.23 -1.37 -14.92
N GLY A 166 3.91 -1.65 -13.64
CA GLY A 166 4.54 -1.00 -12.49
C GLY A 166 5.12 -2.01 -11.50
N ALA A 167 6.13 -1.57 -10.73
CA ALA A 167 6.68 -2.37 -9.64
C ALA A 167 7.24 -1.51 -8.52
N LEU A 168 7.12 -2.02 -7.27
CA LEU A 168 7.67 -1.36 -6.09
C LEU A 168 9.16 -1.64 -5.94
N VAL A 169 9.93 -0.60 -5.67
CA VAL A 169 11.37 -0.67 -5.43
C VAL A 169 11.75 0.09 -4.16
N GLY A 170 12.61 -0.49 -3.34
CA GLY A 170 13.11 0.12 -2.09
C GLY A 170 14.63 0.23 -2.06
N ALA A 171 15.32 -0.04 -3.19
CA ALA A 171 16.77 0.06 -3.31
C ALA A 171 17.17 0.11 -4.80
N LYS A 172 18.36 0.68 -5.06
CA LYS A 172 18.94 0.83 -6.42
C LYS A 172 18.96 -0.47 -7.21
N HIS A 173 19.44 -1.58 -6.63
CA HIS A 173 19.55 -2.85 -7.33
C HIS A 173 18.18 -3.46 -7.69
N HIS A 174 17.13 -3.18 -6.91
CA HIS A 174 15.76 -3.54 -7.28
C HIS A 174 15.32 -2.76 -8.51
N ALA A 175 15.59 -1.45 -8.53
CA ALA A 175 15.19 -0.58 -9.65
C ALA A 175 15.84 -0.99 -10.98
N ILE A 176 17.16 -1.26 -10.97
CA ILE A 176 17.88 -1.73 -12.16
C ILE A 176 17.27 -3.04 -12.66
N LYS A 177 17.05 -4.02 -11.77
CA LYS A 177 16.46 -5.30 -12.15
C LYS A 177 15.06 -5.17 -12.75
N GLN A 178 14.24 -4.25 -12.26
CA GLN A 178 12.90 -3.96 -12.79
C GLN A 178 12.97 -3.30 -14.17
N ALA A 179 13.86 -2.31 -14.30
CA ALA A 179 14.07 -1.60 -15.56
C ALA A 179 14.60 -2.54 -16.66
N GLU A 180 15.53 -3.43 -16.32
CA GLU A 180 16.04 -4.48 -17.23
C GLU A 180 14.95 -5.47 -17.67
N ALA A 181 13.98 -5.76 -16.79
CA ALA A 181 12.82 -6.59 -17.11
C ALA A 181 11.79 -5.86 -18.00
N GLY A 182 11.95 -4.56 -18.24
CA GLY A 182 11.08 -3.76 -19.08
C GLY A 182 9.83 -3.22 -18.37
N VAL A 183 9.92 -2.99 -17.05
CA VAL A 183 8.87 -2.32 -16.27
C VAL A 183 8.84 -0.83 -16.63
N ASP A 184 7.64 -0.29 -16.88
CA ASP A 184 7.43 1.08 -17.35
C ASP A 184 7.43 2.11 -16.23
N LEU A 185 6.96 1.73 -15.02
CA LEU A 185 6.83 2.61 -13.86
C LEU A 185 7.47 1.98 -12.61
N LEU A 186 8.45 2.68 -12.03
CA LEU A 186 9.08 2.29 -10.77
C LEU A 186 8.51 3.10 -9.61
N ILE A 187 7.86 2.43 -8.65
CA ILE A 187 7.36 3.06 -7.42
C ILE A 187 8.47 3.00 -6.38
N CYS A 188 9.25 4.09 -6.28
CA CYS A 188 10.41 4.18 -5.39
C CYS A 188 9.98 4.50 -3.96
N SER A 189 9.95 3.50 -3.08
CA SER A 189 9.39 3.58 -1.75
C SER A 189 10.47 3.62 -0.66
N GLY A 190 10.53 4.74 0.08
CA GLY A 190 11.41 4.90 1.24
C GLY A 190 10.87 4.26 2.52
N THR A 191 11.72 4.25 3.57
CA THR A 191 11.41 3.66 4.89
C THR A 191 10.23 4.33 5.60
N GLU A 192 9.86 5.54 5.22
CA GLU A 192 8.75 6.29 5.78
C GLU A 192 7.38 5.80 5.29
N ALA A 193 7.34 4.89 4.32
CA ALA A 193 6.10 4.34 3.77
C ALA A 193 5.34 3.51 4.80
N GLY A 194 4.02 3.53 4.72
CA GLY A 194 3.13 2.60 5.43
C GLY A 194 3.14 1.23 4.77
N GLY A 195 2.86 0.19 5.54
CA GLY A 195 2.95 -1.19 5.04
C GLY A 195 4.41 -1.66 4.91
N HIS A 196 4.64 -2.66 4.06
CA HIS A 196 5.98 -3.20 3.85
C HIS A 196 6.90 -2.12 3.26
N CYS A 197 8.02 -1.87 3.91
CA CYS A 197 8.98 -0.84 3.50
C CYS A 197 10.42 -1.28 3.73
N GLY A 198 11.33 -0.71 2.93
CA GLY A 198 12.77 -0.88 3.05
C GLY A 198 13.37 -0.14 4.24
N GLU A 199 14.68 0.05 4.23
CA GLU A 199 15.44 0.70 5.30
C GLU A 199 15.95 2.09 4.90
N ILE A 200 16.05 2.35 3.59
CA ILE A 200 16.60 3.58 3.06
C ILE A 200 15.50 4.66 3.08
N SER A 201 15.84 5.87 3.56
CA SER A 201 14.89 6.98 3.58
C SER A 201 14.53 7.46 2.17
N THR A 202 13.34 8.02 2.02
CA THR A 202 12.83 8.56 0.75
C THR A 202 13.77 9.61 0.17
N MET A 203 14.35 10.48 1.03
CA MET A 203 15.31 11.52 0.63
C MET A 203 16.60 10.96 0.01
N VAL A 204 16.97 9.72 0.31
CA VAL A 204 18.18 9.05 -0.19
C VAL A 204 17.84 8.12 -1.36
N VAL A 205 16.82 7.27 -1.22
CA VAL A 205 16.52 6.24 -2.22
C VAL A 205 15.99 6.82 -3.53
N VAL A 206 15.22 7.91 -3.49
CA VAL A 206 14.63 8.50 -4.69
C VAL A 206 15.71 9.02 -5.66
N PRO A 207 16.62 9.93 -5.26
CA PRO A 207 17.66 10.40 -6.19
C PRO A 207 18.65 9.30 -6.60
N GLU A 208 18.91 8.30 -5.73
CA GLU A 208 19.75 7.16 -6.05
C GLU A 208 19.12 6.29 -7.15
N VAL A 209 17.82 6.02 -7.05
CA VAL A 209 17.07 5.24 -8.04
C VAL A 209 16.93 6.01 -9.34
N CYS A 210 16.49 7.28 -9.31
CA CYS A 210 16.36 8.12 -10.50
C CYS A 210 17.64 8.15 -11.32
N LYS A 211 18.79 8.34 -10.64
CA LYS A 211 20.10 8.33 -11.32
C LYS A 211 20.47 6.95 -11.87
N ALA A 212 20.14 5.87 -11.17
CA ALA A 212 20.49 4.52 -11.58
C ALA A 212 19.73 4.04 -12.82
N VAL A 213 18.54 4.57 -13.06
CA VAL A 213 17.68 4.18 -14.19
C VAL A 213 17.56 5.25 -15.27
N GLU A 214 18.39 6.27 -15.23
CA GLU A 214 18.35 7.42 -16.15
C GLU A 214 18.44 7.01 -17.65
N GLU A 215 19.19 5.94 -17.96
CA GLU A 215 19.36 5.42 -19.31
C GLU A 215 18.25 4.45 -19.76
N TYR A 216 17.35 4.06 -18.82
CA TYR A 216 16.25 3.16 -19.12
C TYR A 216 14.98 3.92 -19.52
N ASN A 217 14.14 3.29 -20.34
CA ASN A 217 12.85 3.88 -20.73
C ASN A 217 11.76 3.58 -19.68
N CYS A 218 11.98 3.95 -18.43
CA CYS A 218 11.00 3.86 -17.36
C CYS A 218 10.78 5.20 -16.68
N SER A 219 9.64 5.36 -16.00
CA SER A 219 9.32 6.52 -15.16
C SER A 219 9.52 6.15 -13.69
N VAL A 220 9.91 7.12 -12.86
CA VAL A 220 10.05 6.93 -11.40
C VAL A 220 9.07 7.82 -10.67
N VAL A 221 8.24 7.23 -9.81
CA VAL A 221 7.40 7.98 -8.87
C VAL A 221 7.85 7.73 -7.44
N ALA A 222 7.92 8.78 -6.64
CA ALA A 222 8.37 8.70 -5.26
C ALA A 222 7.23 8.30 -4.33
N ALA A 223 7.52 7.38 -3.41
CA ALA A 223 6.60 6.93 -2.36
C ALA A 223 7.28 6.95 -0.99
N GLY A 224 6.49 7.02 0.08
CA GLY A 224 7.00 6.97 1.45
C GLY A 224 6.90 8.31 2.17
N GLY A 225 5.94 8.39 3.10
CA GLY A 225 5.73 9.56 3.96
C GLY A 225 5.18 10.81 3.25
N ILE A 226 4.87 10.73 1.96
CA ILE A 226 4.38 11.86 1.15
C ILE A 226 2.87 12.01 1.35
N VAL A 227 2.45 13.13 1.89
CA VAL A 227 1.05 13.47 2.20
C VAL A 227 0.71 14.93 1.91
N THR A 228 1.65 15.72 1.33
CA THR A 228 1.48 17.12 1.00
C THR A 228 2.11 17.47 -0.35
N GLY A 229 1.63 18.55 -0.98
CA GLY A 229 2.15 19.04 -2.26
C GLY A 229 3.60 19.52 -2.19
N ARG A 230 4.05 20.09 -1.09
CA ARG A 230 5.46 20.50 -0.90
C ARG A 230 6.40 19.28 -0.85
N GLN A 231 5.96 18.16 -0.31
CA GLN A 231 6.72 16.90 -0.38
C GLN A 231 6.76 16.37 -1.81
N MET A 232 5.67 16.50 -2.57
CA MET A 232 5.64 16.18 -4.00
C MET A 232 6.63 17.06 -4.78
N ALA A 233 6.66 18.38 -4.54
CA ALA A 233 7.63 19.28 -5.18
C ALA A 233 9.08 18.87 -4.85
N ALA A 234 9.36 18.52 -3.60
CA ALA A 234 10.69 18.04 -3.18
C ALA A 234 11.05 16.70 -3.87
N ALA A 235 10.11 15.75 -3.96
CA ALA A 235 10.33 14.48 -4.64
C ALA A 235 10.64 14.67 -6.15
N MET A 236 9.93 15.58 -6.80
CA MET A 236 10.18 15.92 -8.20
C MET A 236 11.52 16.65 -8.39
N ALA A 237 11.92 17.49 -7.45
CA ALA A 237 13.26 18.11 -7.43
C ALA A 237 14.39 17.08 -7.26
N MET A 238 14.12 15.93 -6.64
CA MET A 238 15.04 14.79 -6.54
C MET A 238 15.10 13.92 -7.80
N GLY A 239 14.29 14.21 -8.82
CA GLY A 239 14.29 13.53 -10.12
C GLY A 239 13.08 12.62 -10.36
N ALA A 240 12.11 12.52 -9.45
CA ALA A 240 10.90 11.75 -9.67
C ALA A 240 9.96 12.45 -10.67
N ASP A 241 9.22 11.67 -11.48
CA ASP A 241 8.22 12.17 -12.43
C ASP A 241 6.86 12.46 -11.78
N GLY A 242 6.71 12.11 -10.51
CA GLY A 242 5.49 12.28 -9.72
C GLY A 242 5.58 11.55 -8.38
N VAL A 243 4.44 11.37 -7.74
CA VAL A 243 4.37 10.71 -6.43
C VAL A 243 3.30 9.61 -6.39
N TRP A 244 3.57 8.59 -5.58
CA TRP A 244 2.66 7.52 -5.21
C TRP A 244 2.34 7.63 -3.73
N THR A 245 1.09 7.88 -3.40
CA THR A 245 0.64 8.17 -2.03
C THR A 245 -0.39 7.15 -1.57
N GLY A 246 -0.32 6.73 -0.32
CA GLY A 246 -1.24 5.74 0.26
C GLY A 246 -1.95 6.26 1.50
N SER A 247 -1.16 6.64 2.52
CA SER A 247 -1.68 6.93 3.86
C SER A 247 -2.72 8.05 3.90
N VAL A 248 -2.53 9.10 3.11
CA VAL A 248 -3.44 10.28 3.09
C VAL A 248 -4.86 9.92 2.70
N TRP A 249 -5.05 8.85 1.94
CA TRP A 249 -6.37 8.41 1.49
C TRP A 249 -7.16 7.65 2.56
N LEU A 250 -6.49 7.12 3.60
CA LEU A 250 -7.13 6.36 4.68
C LEU A 250 -8.09 7.20 5.53
N THR A 251 -7.91 8.52 5.58
CA THR A 251 -8.71 9.43 6.39
C THR A 251 -9.71 10.24 5.57
N THR A 252 -9.80 10.02 4.26
CA THR A 252 -10.77 10.71 3.40
C THR A 252 -12.20 10.28 3.71
N THR A 253 -13.17 11.12 3.31
CA THR A 253 -14.60 10.86 3.55
C THR A 253 -15.08 9.63 2.80
N GLU A 254 -14.52 9.35 1.63
CA GLU A 254 -14.84 8.20 0.78
C GLU A 254 -14.21 6.89 1.27
N ALA A 255 -13.15 6.97 2.08
CA ALA A 255 -12.43 5.78 2.52
C ALA A 255 -13.27 4.85 3.40
N GLU A 256 -13.23 3.56 3.12
CA GLU A 256 -13.86 2.49 3.91
C GLU A 256 -13.07 2.12 5.18
N THR A 257 -12.10 2.95 5.56
CA THR A 257 -11.33 2.75 6.79
C THR A 257 -12.27 2.76 8.01
N ALA A 258 -12.14 1.74 8.86
CA ALA A 258 -12.93 1.60 10.08
C ALA A 258 -12.91 2.91 10.92
N PRO A 259 -14.04 3.35 11.47
CA PRO A 259 -14.14 4.64 12.17
C PRO A 259 -13.12 4.82 13.29
N SER A 260 -12.90 3.80 14.11
CA SER A 260 -11.91 3.82 15.20
C SER A 260 -10.48 3.96 14.69
N ILE A 261 -10.17 3.34 13.54
CA ILE A 261 -8.87 3.47 12.88
C ILE A 261 -8.71 4.88 12.31
N LYS A 262 -9.73 5.40 11.62
CA LYS A 262 -9.71 6.77 11.07
C LYS A 262 -9.48 7.81 12.17
N GLU A 263 -10.19 7.72 13.29
CA GLU A 263 -10.00 8.59 14.46
C GLU A 263 -8.57 8.48 15.02
N LYS A 264 -8.05 7.26 15.15
CA LYS A 264 -6.69 7.02 15.62
C LYS A 264 -5.65 7.63 14.69
N LEU A 265 -5.79 7.48 13.38
CA LEU A 265 -4.89 8.06 12.39
C LEU A 265 -4.87 9.59 12.44
N LEU A 266 -6.04 10.22 12.55
CA LEU A 266 -6.17 11.69 12.64
C LEU A 266 -5.51 12.29 13.90
N SER A 267 -5.35 11.50 14.97
CA SER A 267 -4.70 11.91 16.22
C SER A 267 -3.24 11.46 16.35
N THR A 268 -2.74 10.61 15.43
CA THR A 268 -1.39 10.04 15.48
C THR A 268 -0.34 11.03 14.99
N GLN A 269 0.77 11.14 15.70
CA GLN A 269 1.94 11.93 15.29
C GLN A 269 2.96 11.08 14.52
N SER A 270 3.83 11.71 13.74
CA SER A 270 4.84 11.04 12.90
C SER A 270 5.76 10.09 13.66
N ASN A 271 6.14 10.44 14.90
CA ASN A 271 6.99 9.62 15.78
C ASN A 271 6.24 8.47 16.47
N GLN A 272 4.93 8.38 16.30
CA GLN A 272 4.09 7.31 16.82
C GLN A 272 3.85 6.18 15.81
N THR A 273 4.68 6.08 14.78
CA THR A 273 4.73 4.93 13.89
C THR A 273 5.92 4.05 14.22
N VAL A 274 5.77 2.74 14.00
CA VAL A 274 6.84 1.76 14.20
C VAL A 274 6.98 0.88 12.96
N ARG A 275 8.22 0.51 12.63
CA ARG A 275 8.54 -0.48 11.61
C ARG A 275 8.82 -1.81 12.33
N ALA A 276 7.87 -2.72 12.29
CA ALA A 276 7.88 -3.97 13.06
C ALA A 276 7.48 -5.17 12.21
N LYS A 277 7.80 -6.38 12.70
CA LYS A 277 7.40 -7.66 12.09
C LYS A 277 6.08 -8.22 12.64
N SER A 278 5.51 -7.56 13.64
CA SER A 278 4.37 -8.02 14.43
C SER A 278 3.13 -8.42 13.64
N ARG A 279 2.98 -7.93 12.41
CA ARG A 279 1.78 -8.16 11.61
C ARG A 279 1.93 -9.24 10.54
N THR A 280 3.04 -9.26 9.83
CA THR A 280 3.22 -10.16 8.67
C THR A 280 4.47 -11.02 8.73
N GLY A 281 5.34 -10.82 9.72
CA GLY A 281 6.65 -11.46 9.80
C GLY A 281 7.72 -10.76 8.94
N LYS A 282 7.34 -9.81 8.09
CA LYS A 282 8.24 -8.88 7.41
C LYS A 282 8.11 -7.49 8.02
N PHE A 283 9.19 -6.72 7.94
CA PHE A 283 9.14 -5.34 8.41
C PHE A 283 8.09 -4.53 7.64
N SER A 284 7.13 -3.99 8.39
CA SER A 284 6.11 -3.09 7.87
C SER A 284 5.86 -1.95 8.84
N ARG A 285 5.57 -0.75 8.31
CA ARG A 285 5.29 0.42 9.12
C ARG A 285 3.80 0.55 9.40
N GLN A 286 3.50 0.77 10.68
CA GLN A 286 2.14 0.90 11.20
C GLN A 286 2.10 1.85 12.41
N VAL A 287 0.91 2.22 12.85
CA VAL A 287 0.73 2.96 14.11
C VAL A 287 1.29 2.12 15.26
N ARG A 288 2.13 2.73 16.10
CA ARG A 288 2.61 2.10 17.33
C ARG A 288 1.45 1.91 18.31
N SER A 289 1.37 0.75 18.90
CA SER A 289 0.35 0.39 19.90
C SER A 289 0.89 -0.65 20.87
N PRO A 290 0.20 -0.95 21.98
CA PRO A 290 0.59 -2.04 22.85
C PRO A 290 0.69 -3.40 22.15
N TRP A 291 -0.04 -3.61 21.05
CA TRP A 291 0.14 -4.78 20.19
C TRP A 291 1.54 -4.85 19.59
N THR A 292 1.98 -3.75 18.95
CA THR A 292 3.32 -3.70 18.34
C THR A 292 4.43 -3.78 19.37
N ASP A 293 4.26 -3.12 20.51
CA ASP A 293 5.26 -3.10 21.58
C ASP A 293 5.43 -4.48 22.22
N ALA A 294 4.34 -5.23 22.38
CA ALA A 294 4.39 -6.58 22.92
C ALA A 294 5.20 -7.56 22.04
N TRP A 295 5.13 -7.42 20.71
CA TRP A 295 5.89 -8.25 19.79
C TRP A 295 7.37 -7.87 19.66
N GLU A 296 7.77 -6.70 20.16
CA GLU A 296 9.16 -6.23 20.22
C GLU A 296 9.78 -6.46 21.62
N ASP A 297 9.01 -7.00 22.57
CA ASP A 297 9.49 -7.35 23.91
C ASP A 297 10.49 -8.52 23.83
N GLN A 298 11.48 -8.54 24.72
CA GLN A 298 12.53 -9.58 24.77
C GLN A 298 11.96 -10.97 25.11
N ASP A 299 10.83 -11.03 25.78
CA ASP A 299 10.15 -12.27 26.16
C ASP A 299 9.12 -12.73 25.11
N ALA A 300 8.96 -11.97 24.01
CA ALA A 300 8.06 -12.35 22.91
C ALA A 300 8.66 -13.47 22.05
N PRO A 301 7.83 -14.39 21.53
CA PRO A 301 8.31 -15.31 20.52
C PRO A 301 8.72 -14.55 19.25
N ASP A 302 9.74 -15.04 18.54
CA ASP A 302 10.15 -14.47 17.26
C ASP A 302 8.97 -14.46 16.27
N ALA A 303 8.77 -13.33 15.59
CA ALA A 303 7.71 -13.25 14.59
C ALA A 303 7.90 -14.32 13.50
N LEU A 304 6.83 -15.07 13.20
CA LEU A 304 6.85 -16.12 12.17
C LEU A 304 7.11 -15.53 10.78
N PRO A 305 7.72 -16.29 9.87
CA PRO A 305 7.85 -15.86 8.48
C PRO A 305 6.48 -15.69 7.82
N MET A 306 6.37 -14.73 6.88
CA MET A 306 5.17 -14.56 6.06
C MET A 306 4.89 -15.83 5.23
N PRO A 307 3.63 -16.33 5.16
CA PRO A 307 2.40 -15.70 5.64
C PRO A 307 1.96 -16.09 7.06
N LEU A 308 2.71 -16.92 7.79
CA LEU A 308 2.26 -17.51 9.07
C LEU A 308 2.00 -16.47 10.15
N GLN A 309 2.82 -15.40 10.23
CA GLN A 309 2.58 -14.33 11.20
C GLN A 309 1.24 -13.63 10.95
N SER A 310 0.83 -13.47 9.71
CA SER A 310 -0.48 -12.90 9.37
C SER A 310 -1.64 -13.78 9.87
N LYS A 311 -1.45 -15.11 9.90
CA LYS A 311 -2.44 -16.05 10.45
C LYS A 311 -2.63 -15.88 11.97
N VAL A 312 -1.60 -15.39 12.67
CA VAL A 312 -1.68 -15.04 14.09
C VAL A 312 -2.31 -13.68 14.29
N SER A 313 -1.84 -12.68 13.56
CA SER A 313 -2.13 -11.26 13.82
C SER A 313 -3.47 -10.80 13.25
N GLU A 314 -3.82 -11.17 12.01
CA GLU A 314 -5.01 -10.63 11.32
C GLU A 314 -6.34 -11.00 12.02
N PRO A 315 -6.56 -12.25 12.50
CA PRO A 315 -7.77 -12.57 13.26
C PRO A 315 -7.89 -11.73 14.55
N ALA A 316 -6.79 -11.59 15.29
CA ALA A 316 -6.73 -10.82 16.53
C ALA A 316 -6.99 -9.31 16.26
N LEU A 317 -6.32 -8.71 15.28
CA LEU A 317 -6.46 -7.29 14.94
C LEU A 317 -7.84 -6.97 14.34
N ARG A 318 -8.46 -7.91 13.62
CA ARG A 318 -9.83 -7.77 13.16
C ARG A 318 -10.80 -7.67 14.34
N LYS A 319 -10.71 -8.59 15.31
CA LYS A 319 -11.51 -8.54 16.54
C LYS A 319 -11.28 -7.24 17.30
N VAL A 320 -10.01 -6.81 17.42
CA VAL A 320 -9.64 -5.52 18.01
C VAL A 320 -10.36 -4.35 17.30
N THR A 321 -10.33 -4.30 15.96
CA THR A 321 -10.97 -3.21 15.20
C THR A 321 -12.48 -3.20 15.41
N GLN A 322 -13.13 -4.37 15.32
CA GLN A 322 -14.59 -4.48 15.55
C GLN A 322 -15.01 -4.01 16.95
N LEU A 323 -14.27 -4.40 17.99
CA LEU A 323 -14.54 -3.97 19.35
C LEU A 323 -14.20 -2.49 19.58
N ALA A 324 -13.15 -1.97 18.93
CA ALA A 324 -12.81 -0.55 18.99
C ALA A 324 -13.93 0.31 18.39
N ASP A 325 -14.49 -0.10 17.25
CA ASP A 325 -15.66 0.57 16.63
C ASP A 325 -16.90 0.49 17.52
N ALA A 326 -17.05 -0.60 18.29
CA ALA A 326 -18.10 -0.73 19.31
C ALA A 326 -17.82 0.05 20.61
N GLY A 327 -16.70 0.78 20.69
CA GLY A 327 -16.37 1.64 21.85
C GLY A 327 -15.56 0.99 22.95
N HIS A 328 -15.02 -0.23 22.75
CA HIS A 328 -14.22 -0.92 23.77
C HIS A 328 -12.83 -0.25 23.94
N GLU A 329 -12.56 0.32 25.11
CA GLU A 329 -11.36 1.14 25.35
C GLU A 329 -10.04 0.35 25.21
N GLY A 330 -9.95 -0.88 25.73
CA GLY A 330 -8.76 -1.72 25.57
C GLY A 330 -8.48 -2.06 24.10
N ALA A 331 -9.53 -2.28 23.30
CA ALA A 331 -9.42 -2.51 21.87
C ALA A 331 -8.95 -1.26 21.11
N LYS A 332 -9.45 -0.07 21.45
CA LYS A 332 -8.94 1.20 20.91
C LYS A 332 -7.46 1.42 21.16
N GLN A 333 -6.97 1.03 22.34
CA GLN A 333 -5.54 1.09 22.67
C GLN A 333 -4.73 0.15 21.78
N LEU A 334 -5.17 -1.11 21.63
CA LEU A 334 -4.49 -2.15 20.83
C LEU A 334 -4.53 -1.88 19.34
N ALA A 335 -5.55 -1.18 18.85
CA ALA A 335 -5.77 -0.94 17.43
C ALA A 335 -4.52 -0.36 16.76
N THR A 336 -4.13 -0.95 15.62
CA THR A 336 -3.04 -0.51 14.78
C THR A 336 -3.42 -0.69 13.32
N PHE A 337 -2.86 0.13 12.44
CA PHE A 337 -3.08 0.02 10.99
C PHE A 337 -1.83 0.48 10.25
N TRP A 338 -1.64 -0.02 9.04
CA TRP A 338 -0.53 0.41 8.19
C TRP A 338 -0.66 1.88 7.83
N VAL A 339 0.35 2.65 8.13
CA VAL A 339 0.41 4.08 7.82
C VAL A 339 1.87 4.54 7.78
N GLY A 340 2.19 5.45 6.87
CA GLY A 340 3.51 6.07 6.77
C GLY A 340 3.74 7.17 7.81
N GLN A 341 4.99 7.61 7.93
CA GLN A 341 5.37 8.68 8.88
C GLN A 341 4.72 10.03 8.57
N GLY A 342 4.20 10.24 7.36
CA GLY A 342 3.42 11.43 7.02
C GLY A 342 2.11 11.58 7.83
N VAL A 343 1.69 10.57 8.58
CA VAL A 343 0.47 10.56 9.39
C VAL A 343 0.34 11.78 10.30
N GLY A 344 1.43 12.29 10.86
CA GLY A 344 1.39 13.47 11.73
C GLY A 344 0.97 14.79 11.04
N MET A 345 0.85 14.77 9.71
CA MET A 345 0.33 15.90 8.91
C MET A 345 -1.09 15.63 8.38
N MET A 346 -1.69 14.46 8.70
CA MET A 346 -3.03 14.05 8.29
C MET A 346 -4.01 14.25 9.45
N ASN A 347 -4.35 15.48 9.78
CA ASN A 347 -5.10 15.84 10.98
C ASN A 347 -6.57 16.25 10.72
N GLN A 348 -7.03 16.09 9.48
CA GLN A 348 -8.40 16.40 9.06
C GLN A 348 -8.94 15.31 8.13
N SER A 349 -10.23 15.03 8.25
CA SER A 349 -10.94 14.20 7.27
C SER A 349 -11.49 15.11 6.18
N LEU A 350 -10.96 14.97 4.97
CA LEU A 350 -11.32 15.74 3.78
C LEU A 350 -11.85 14.80 2.71
N SER A 351 -12.55 15.33 1.69
CA SER A 351 -12.85 14.53 0.51
C SER A 351 -11.58 14.25 -0.29
N SER A 352 -11.54 13.12 -0.99
CA SER A 352 -10.41 12.75 -1.87
C SER A 352 -10.12 13.85 -2.89
N ARG A 353 -11.15 14.46 -3.45
CA ARG A 353 -11.05 15.61 -4.35
C ARG A 353 -10.35 16.81 -3.69
N GLN A 354 -10.72 17.13 -2.44
CA GLN A 354 -10.09 18.24 -1.71
C GLN A 354 -8.60 17.94 -1.47
N VAL A 355 -8.27 16.71 -1.08
CA VAL A 355 -6.87 16.29 -0.91
C VAL A 355 -6.06 16.49 -2.19
N VAL A 356 -6.58 16.12 -3.36
CA VAL A 356 -5.90 16.36 -4.66
C VAL A 356 -5.66 17.85 -4.86
N TYR A 357 -6.64 18.72 -4.62
CA TYR A 357 -6.49 20.15 -4.80
C TYR A 357 -5.52 20.77 -3.80
N ASP A 358 -5.56 20.36 -2.53
CA ASP A 358 -4.61 20.79 -1.51
C ASP A 358 -3.17 20.41 -1.88
N PHE A 359 -2.96 19.22 -2.47
CA PHE A 359 -1.65 18.83 -3.01
C PHE A 359 -1.17 19.79 -4.09
N MET A 360 -2.05 20.18 -5.00
CA MET A 360 -1.67 21.07 -6.11
C MET A 360 -1.42 22.49 -5.64
N GLU A 361 -2.25 23.01 -4.74
CA GLU A 361 -2.05 24.34 -4.16
C GLU A 361 -0.72 24.41 -3.38
N ASP A 362 -0.48 23.46 -2.49
CA ASP A 362 0.76 23.39 -1.71
C ASP A 362 2.00 23.14 -2.58
N PHE A 363 1.88 22.39 -3.68
CA PHE A 363 2.94 22.24 -4.69
C PHE A 363 3.31 23.57 -5.35
N LEU A 364 2.31 24.36 -5.74
CA LEU A 364 2.54 25.68 -6.36
C LEU A 364 3.23 26.60 -5.38
N VAL A 365 2.76 26.68 -4.14
CA VAL A 365 3.35 27.51 -3.07
C VAL A 365 4.83 27.11 -2.83
N ALA A 366 5.11 25.80 -2.79
CA ALA A 366 6.49 25.32 -2.62
C ALA A 366 7.38 25.67 -3.82
N SER A 367 6.87 25.56 -5.04
CA SER A 367 7.59 25.89 -6.27
C SER A 367 7.91 27.39 -6.36
N GLU A 368 6.96 28.25 -6.02
CA GLU A 368 7.15 29.70 -5.95
C GLU A 368 8.21 30.07 -4.91
N ARG A 369 8.17 29.45 -3.74
CA ARG A 369 9.19 29.62 -2.70
C ARG A 369 10.58 29.24 -3.21
N MET A 370 10.74 28.09 -3.90
CA MET A 370 12.03 27.68 -4.45
C MET A 370 12.54 28.67 -5.50
N THR A 371 11.65 29.14 -6.37
CA THR A 371 11.98 30.15 -7.39
C THR A 371 12.41 31.48 -6.76
N SER A 372 11.81 31.90 -5.64
CA SER A 372 12.16 33.15 -4.96
C SER A 372 13.59 33.16 -4.40
N PHE A 373 14.20 31.99 -4.14
CA PHE A 373 15.60 31.91 -3.70
C PHE A 373 16.60 32.14 -4.84
N MET A 374 16.16 32.10 -6.09
CA MET A 374 17.01 32.27 -7.28
C MET A 374 16.83 33.63 -7.94
N ASN A 375 15.82 34.39 -7.53
CA ASN A 375 15.55 35.73 -8.04
C ASN A 375 16.06 36.74 -6.99
N ASP A 376 17.04 37.61 -7.38
CA ASP A 376 17.56 38.74 -6.59
C ASP A 376 16.50 39.82 -6.43
#